data_05e8d47d25680c796f2cbe9d010354ab
#
_entry.id   05e8d47d25680c796f2cbe9d010354ab
#
_cell.length_a   1.000
_cell.length_b   1.000
_cell.length_c   1.000
_cell.angle_alpha   90.00
_cell.angle_beta   90.00
_cell.angle_gamma   90.00
#
_symmetry.space_group_name_H-M   'P 1'
#
loop_
_entity.id
_entity.type
_entity.pdbx_description
1 polymer ?
#
loop_
_entity_poly.entity_id
_entity_poly.type
_entity_poly.pdbx_seq_one_letter_code
_entity_poly.pdbx_strand_id
1 'polypeptide(L)'
;MSSGLDLQERPLNSAKLAGPAPRITVLGAGGFVGSALVPHIRGLGMDCLLPMRGDEQIYRQKLGHVIYTIGLTADFRTRPLDTVEAHVCVLRRLIAEADFESLTYLSSTRVYAGGNDTRESASLRVNPNDASDLYNLSKLTGEALCLHSGRPGMKVARLSNVVGLRRDADTFIDQLLQEAATTGRAVMRSAPEGCKDYIALSDAAALLTRIATAPGTGIFNVASGEQVSGSTVARLMHQVGGIAVEVSPNAPLWDFAAIDTQRVRTEFTFQAQPFADHFTEFLQAHGRRP
;
A
#
# COMPACT_ATOMS: atom_id res chain seq x y z
N MET A 1 -32.94 -0.86 -43.00
CA MET A 1 -31.73 -0.07 -43.20
C MET A 1 -31.04 0.01 -41.86
N SER A 2 -30.04 -0.82 -41.70
CA SER A 2 -29.28 -1.01 -40.46
C SER A 2 -28.04 -0.14 -40.55
N SER A 3 -27.83 0.80 -39.63
CA SER A 3 -26.59 1.54 -39.50
C SER A 3 -25.87 1.06 -38.26
N GLY A 4 -24.92 0.15 -38.44
CA GLY A 4 -23.98 -0.28 -37.43
C GLY A 4 -23.01 0.89 -37.09
N LEU A 5 -22.91 1.20 -35.82
CA LEU A 5 -21.86 2.08 -35.27
C LEU A 5 -20.63 1.21 -34.99
N ASP A 6 -19.65 1.39 -35.85
CA ASP A 6 -18.32 0.79 -35.79
C ASP A 6 -17.54 1.53 -34.68
N LEU A 7 -17.40 0.90 -33.49
CA LEU A 7 -16.52 1.37 -32.41
C LEU A 7 -15.09 0.94 -32.75
N GLN A 8 -14.37 1.79 -33.50
CA GLN A 8 -12.92 1.65 -33.68
C GLN A 8 -12.22 1.83 -32.35
N GLU A 9 -11.68 0.72 -31.85
CA GLU A 9 -10.67 0.72 -30.80
C GLU A 9 -9.48 1.59 -31.22
N ARG A 10 -9.27 2.72 -30.53
CA ARG A 10 -8.06 3.50 -30.70
C ARG A 10 -6.90 2.73 -30.04
N PRO A 11 -5.86 2.32 -30.77
CA PRO A 11 -4.67 1.73 -30.17
C PRO A 11 -4.03 2.76 -29.24
N LEU A 12 -3.73 2.36 -28.00
CA LEU A 12 -2.89 3.10 -27.06
C LEU A 12 -1.56 3.38 -27.76
N ASN A 13 -1.31 4.64 -28.03
CA ASN A 13 -0.13 5.14 -28.70
C ASN A 13 1.11 4.79 -27.84
N SER A 14 1.80 3.70 -28.19
CA SER A 14 3.11 3.34 -27.65
C SER A 14 4.14 4.33 -28.19
N ALA A 15 4.16 5.55 -27.64
CA ALA A 15 5.27 6.47 -27.86
C ALA A 15 6.53 5.77 -27.30
N LYS A 16 7.37 5.23 -28.17
CA LYS A 16 8.73 4.79 -27.83
C LYS A 16 9.42 5.95 -27.14
N LEU A 17 9.62 5.85 -25.83
CA LEU A 17 10.48 6.75 -25.09
C LEU A 17 11.87 6.66 -25.71
N ALA A 18 12.33 7.73 -26.33
CA ALA A 18 13.66 7.83 -26.91
C ALA A 18 14.67 8.06 -25.76
N GLY A 19 15.08 6.98 -25.11
CA GLY A 19 16.04 6.96 -24.00
C GLY A 19 16.08 5.58 -23.35
N PRO A 20 17.09 5.29 -22.52
CA PRO A 20 17.10 4.07 -21.74
C PRO A 20 15.86 4.04 -20.83
N ALA A 21 15.24 2.86 -20.68
CA ALA A 21 14.08 2.69 -19.81
C ALA A 21 14.42 3.19 -18.39
N PRO A 22 13.47 3.90 -17.71
CA PRO A 22 13.74 4.41 -16.37
C PRO A 22 14.05 3.26 -15.42
N ARG A 23 15.07 3.47 -14.58
CA ARG A 23 15.40 2.52 -13.51
C ARG A 23 14.53 2.77 -12.30
N ILE A 24 13.93 1.70 -11.78
CA ILE A 24 13.22 1.72 -10.48
C ILE A 24 13.97 0.83 -9.50
N THR A 25 14.31 1.38 -8.35
CA THR A 25 14.90 0.63 -7.24
C THR A 25 13.82 0.36 -6.20
N VAL A 26 13.55 -0.92 -5.89
CA VAL A 26 12.60 -1.32 -4.85
C VAL A 26 13.36 -1.74 -3.60
N LEU A 27 13.38 -0.85 -2.60
CA LEU A 27 13.93 -1.16 -1.29
C LEU A 27 12.88 -1.86 -0.44
N GLY A 28 13.17 -3.09 -0.01
CA GLY A 28 12.19 -3.95 0.66
C GLY A 28 11.41 -4.86 -0.32
N ALA A 29 12.00 -5.19 -1.47
CA ALA A 29 11.41 -6.06 -2.50
C ALA A 29 10.96 -7.43 -1.98
N GLY A 30 11.55 -7.95 -0.90
CA GLY A 30 11.11 -9.17 -0.21
C GLY A 30 9.83 -8.99 0.62
N GLY A 31 9.33 -7.76 0.85
CA GLY A 31 8.11 -7.46 1.62
C GLY A 31 6.80 -7.72 0.84
N PHE A 32 5.63 -7.58 1.50
CA PHE A 32 4.32 -7.85 0.88
C PHE A 32 4.09 -6.98 -0.37
N VAL A 33 4.18 -5.68 -0.24
CA VAL A 33 4.01 -4.74 -1.36
C VAL A 33 5.19 -4.80 -2.34
N GLY A 34 6.43 -4.87 -1.80
CA GLY A 34 7.63 -4.90 -2.62
C GLY A 34 7.67 -6.07 -3.61
N SER A 35 7.21 -7.25 -3.19
CA SER A 35 7.20 -8.44 -4.05
C SER A 35 6.20 -8.34 -5.22
N ALA A 36 5.15 -7.54 -5.10
CA ALA A 36 4.21 -7.29 -6.20
C ALA A 36 4.69 -6.20 -7.16
N LEU A 37 5.45 -5.21 -6.65
CA LEU A 37 6.06 -4.18 -7.49
C LEU A 37 7.02 -4.77 -8.52
N VAL A 38 7.81 -5.78 -8.15
CA VAL A 38 8.86 -6.36 -9.01
C VAL A 38 8.30 -6.89 -10.34
N PRO A 39 7.33 -7.83 -10.35
CA PRO A 39 6.78 -8.34 -11.61
C PRO A 39 6.03 -7.25 -12.39
N HIS A 40 5.37 -6.30 -11.71
CA HIS A 40 4.68 -5.19 -12.35
C HIS A 40 5.66 -4.28 -13.11
N ILE A 41 6.74 -3.82 -12.44
CA ILE A 41 7.77 -2.96 -13.04
C ILE A 41 8.45 -3.64 -14.23
N ARG A 42 8.81 -4.92 -14.09
CA ARG A 42 9.42 -5.72 -15.16
C ARG A 42 8.48 -5.94 -16.33
N GLY A 43 7.18 -6.15 -16.06
CA GLY A 43 6.13 -6.26 -17.08
C GLY A 43 5.98 -5.00 -17.94
N LEU A 44 6.32 -3.83 -17.37
CA LEU A 44 6.37 -2.55 -18.10
C LEU A 44 7.68 -2.35 -18.90
N GLY A 45 8.61 -3.31 -18.88
CA GLY A 45 9.90 -3.21 -19.55
C GLY A 45 10.89 -2.25 -18.88
N MET A 46 10.68 -1.88 -17.62
CA MET A 46 11.55 -1.00 -16.86
C MET A 46 12.68 -1.78 -16.18
N ASP A 47 13.87 -1.14 -16.03
CA ASP A 47 14.96 -1.70 -15.23
C ASP A 47 14.59 -1.69 -13.73
N CYS A 48 14.70 -2.85 -13.08
CA CYS A 48 14.26 -3.03 -11.69
C CYS A 48 15.43 -3.51 -10.82
N LEU A 49 16.00 -2.60 -10.03
CA LEU A 49 17.07 -2.88 -9.08
C LEU A 49 16.48 -3.32 -7.73
N LEU A 50 16.99 -4.42 -7.18
CA LEU A 50 16.47 -5.05 -5.96
C LEU A 50 17.60 -5.26 -4.95
N PRO A 51 18.04 -4.20 -4.24
CA PRO A 51 19.08 -4.33 -3.24
C PRO A 51 18.66 -5.24 -2.09
N MET A 52 19.60 -6.03 -1.60
CA MET A 52 19.38 -6.85 -0.40
C MET A 52 19.40 -5.98 0.86
N ARG A 53 18.86 -6.51 1.95
CA ARG A 53 18.94 -5.84 3.26
C ARG A 53 20.40 -5.68 3.68
N GLY A 54 20.80 -4.45 4.00
CA GLY A 54 22.16 -4.11 4.40
C GLY A 54 23.15 -3.93 3.25
N ASP A 55 22.66 -3.89 2.01
CA ASP A 55 23.52 -3.65 0.84
C ASP A 55 24.02 -2.21 0.80
N GLU A 56 25.30 -2.00 1.16
CA GLU A 56 25.95 -0.70 1.15
C GLU A 56 26.18 -0.12 -0.27
N GLN A 57 25.99 -0.91 -1.32
CA GLN A 57 26.12 -0.44 -2.70
C GLN A 57 25.03 0.58 -3.05
N ILE A 58 23.91 0.60 -2.35
CA ILE A 58 22.85 1.61 -2.54
C ILE A 58 23.34 3.05 -2.33
N TYR A 59 24.44 3.26 -1.60
CA TYR A 59 25.05 4.58 -1.38
C TYR A 59 26.16 4.92 -2.40
N ARG A 60 26.48 4.01 -3.33
CA ARG A 60 27.60 4.15 -4.27
C ARG A 60 27.20 4.06 -5.73
N GLN A 61 25.92 3.86 -6.03
CA GLN A 61 25.38 3.71 -7.37
C GLN A 61 24.15 4.58 -7.58
N LYS A 62 23.84 4.87 -8.84
CA LYS A 62 22.60 5.58 -9.20
C LYS A 62 21.41 4.65 -9.06
N LEU A 63 20.45 5.06 -8.25
CA LEU A 63 19.26 4.27 -7.94
C LEU A 63 18.07 4.55 -8.89
N GLY A 64 18.10 5.67 -9.63
CA GLY A 64 16.97 6.11 -10.44
C GLY A 64 15.79 6.50 -9.55
N HIS A 65 14.60 5.96 -9.82
CA HIS A 65 13.39 6.19 -9.01
C HIS A 65 13.31 5.16 -7.89
N VAL A 66 13.34 5.59 -6.64
CA VAL A 66 13.31 4.70 -5.47
C VAL A 66 11.88 4.54 -4.95
N ILE A 67 11.42 3.30 -4.77
CA ILE A 67 10.22 2.98 -4.00
C ILE A 67 10.66 2.35 -2.68
N TYR A 68 10.47 3.08 -1.58
CA TYR A 68 10.89 2.66 -0.24
C TYR A 68 9.74 1.92 0.46
N THR A 69 9.78 0.59 0.42
CA THR A 69 8.76 -0.28 1.03
C THR A 69 9.23 -0.93 2.33
N ILE A 70 10.39 -0.51 2.87
CA ILE A 70 10.89 -1.03 4.13
C ILE A 70 10.00 -0.54 5.28
N GLY A 71 9.53 -1.46 6.12
CA GLY A 71 8.70 -1.12 7.27
C GLY A 71 8.28 -2.34 8.07
N LEU A 72 7.86 -2.09 9.32
CA LEU A 72 7.20 -3.06 10.19
C LEU A 72 5.74 -2.63 10.36
N THR A 73 4.80 -3.55 10.22
CA THR A 73 3.35 -3.27 10.31
C THR A 73 2.63 -4.10 11.36
N ALA A 74 2.91 -5.39 11.47
CA ALA A 74 2.19 -6.28 12.38
C ALA A 74 2.72 -6.22 13.82
N ASP A 75 4.03 -6.28 13.98
CA ASP A 75 4.73 -6.45 15.27
C ASP A 75 5.39 -5.17 15.82
N PHE A 76 5.01 -4.01 15.30
CA PHE A 76 5.62 -2.73 15.71
C PHE A 76 5.54 -2.44 17.22
N ARG A 77 4.51 -2.96 17.92
CA ARG A 77 4.33 -2.78 19.37
C ARG A 77 5.38 -3.55 20.19
N THR A 78 5.79 -4.71 19.70
CA THR A 78 6.80 -5.58 20.34
C THR A 78 8.21 -5.26 19.88
N ARG A 79 8.36 -4.51 18.78
CA ARG A 79 9.64 -4.16 18.15
C ARG A 79 9.77 -2.66 17.87
N PRO A 80 9.67 -1.81 18.91
CA PRO A 80 9.63 -0.35 18.74
C PRO A 80 10.90 0.22 18.10
N LEU A 81 12.07 -0.25 18.50
CA LEU A 81 13.36 0.23 17.98
C LEU A 81 13.53 -0.16 16.50
N ASP A 82 13.21 -1.40 16.13
CA ASP A 82 13.26 -1.85 14.74
C ASP A 82 12.26 -1.09 13.87
N THR A 83 11.12 -0.69 14.45
CA THR A 83 10.11 0.12 13.74
C THR A 83 10.68 1.50 13.40
N VAL A 84 11.30 2.17 14.36
CA VAL A 84 11.96 3.47 14.14
C VAL A 84 13.15 3.33 13.19
N GLU A 85 13.96 2.29 13.34
CA GLU A 85 15.07 2.01 12.42
C GLU A 85 14.55 1.89 10.97
N ALA A 86 13.52 1.07 10.74
CA ALA A 86 12.97 0.83 9.42
C ALA A 86 12.24 2.05 8.82
N HIS A 87 11.50 2.80 9.62
CA HIS A 87 10.69 3.91 9.11
C HIS A 87 11.47 5.23 9.01
N VAL A 88 12.49 5.43 9.85
CA VAL A 88 13.16 6.73 10.02
C VAL A 88 14.66 6.65 9.76
N CYS A 89 15.41 5.78 10.46
CA CYS A 89 16.88 5.84 10.44
C CYS A 89 17.47 5.45 9.08
N VAL A 90 17.01 4.33 8.51
CA VAL A 90 17.44 3.88 7.17
C VAL A 90 17.02 4.91 6.10
N LEU A 91 15.79 5.44 6.20
CA LEU A 91 15.31 6.48 5.29
C LEU A 91 16.18 7.75 5.38
N ARG A 92 16.47 8.23 6.58
CA ARG A 92 17.33 9.40 6.80
C ARG A 92 18.69 9.22 6.13
N ARG A 93 19.33 8.06 6.33
CA ARG A 93 20.63 7.77 5.72
C ARG A 93 20.53 7.76 4.19
N LEU A 94 19.49 7.14 3.65
CA LEU A 94 19.24 7.08 2.19
C LEU A 94 19.08 8.49 1.61
N ILE A 95 18.28 9.35 2.24
CA ILE A 95 18.08 10.74 1.82
C ILE A 95 19.40 11.52 1.84
N ALA A 96 20.25 11.30 2.84
CA ALA A 96 21.50 12.04 3.01
C ALA A 96 22.61 11.58 2.05
N GLU A 97 22.72 10.28 1.77
CA GLU A 97 23.92 9.68 1.18
C GLU A 97 23.70 9.11 -0.22
N ALA A 98 22.46 8.71 -0.60
CA ALA A 98 22.23 8.03 -1.87
C ALA A 98 22.01 8.97 -3.05
N ASP A 99 22.37 8.51 -4.26
CA ASP A 99 22.10 9.17 -5.54
C ASP A 99 20.83 8.60 -6.18
N PHE A 100 19.75 9.38 -6.20
CA PHE A 100 18.46 9.02 -6.80
C PHE A 100 17.78 10.21 -7.49
N GLU A 101 16.97 9.92 -8.49
CA GLU A 101 16.16 10.92 -9.22
C GLU A 101 14.89 11.29 -8.44
N SER A 102 14.26 10.31 -7.83
CA SER A 102 13.10 10.50 -6.95
C SER A 102 13.04 9.41 -5.88
N LEU A 103 12.34 9.69 -4.78
CA LEU A 103 12.07 8.71 -3.73
C LEU A 103 10.60 8.77 -3.32
N THR A 104 9.92 7.63 -3.39
CA THR A 104 8.56 7.45 -2.90
C THR A 104 8.59 6.62 -1.62
N TYR A 105 8.29 7.28 -0.50
CA TYR A 105 8.22 6.67 0.82
C TYR A 105 6.84 6.08 1.08
N LEU A 106 6.74 4.79 1.40
CA LEU A 106 5.49 4.18 1.82
C LEU A 106 5.15 4.55 3.26
N SER A 107 4.17 5.43 3.40
CA SER A 107 3.46 5.70 4.64
C SER A 107 2.17 4.87 4.71
N SER A 108 1.22 5.23 5.53
CA SER A 108 -0.02 4.50 5.72
C SER A 108 -1.20 5.45 5.93
N THR A 109 -2.38 5.09 5.42
CA THR A 109 -3.63 5.80 5.74
C THR A 109 -4.03 5.69 7.21
N ARG A 110 -3.38 4.80 7.99
CA ARG A 110 -3.56 4.72 9.44
C ARG A 110 -3.22 6.05 10.15
N VAL A 111 -2.40 6.91 9.56
CA VAL A 111 -2.09 8.24 10.11
C VAL A 111 -3.32 9.15 10.24
N TYR A 112 -4.43 8.81 9.56
CA TYR A 112 -5.72 9.51 9.68
C TYR A 112 -6.59 9.00 10.85
N ALA A 113 -6.13 8.01 11.61
CA ALA A 113 -6.90 7.45 12.72
C ALA A 113 -7.40 8.53 13.68
N GLY A 114 -8.69 8.45 14.05
CA GLY A 114 -9.34 9.42 14.94
C GLY A 114 -9.63 10.79 14.33
N GLY A 115 -9.41 10.97 13.02
CA GLY A 115 -9.79 12.15 12.24
C GLY A 115 -10.89 11.86 11.23
N ASN A 116 -11.61 12.90 10.80
CA ASN A 116 -12.63 12.82 9.75
C ASN A 116 -12.16 13.45 8.41
N ASP A 117 -11.06 14.19 8.42
CA ASP A 117 -10.45 14.76 7.22
C ASP A 117 -9.28 13.84 6.80
N THR A 118 -9.39 13.27 5.61
CA THR A 118 -8.41 12.32 5.05
C THR A 118 -7.72 12.88 3.81
N ARG A 119 -7.86 14.17 3.54
CA ARG A 119 -7.08 14.85 2.49
C ARG A 119 -5.61 14.83 2.86
N GLU A 120 -4.75 14.82 1.87
CA GLU A 120 -3.30 14.78 2.08
C GLU A 120 -2.78 15.98 2.91
N SER A 121 -3.49 17.11 2.86
CA SER A 121 -3.19 18.33 3.63
C SER A 121 -3.78 18.37 5.04
N ALA A 122 -4.50 17.34 5.47
CA ALA A 122 -5.17 17.32 6.76
C ALA A 122 -4.20 17.40 7.93
N SER A 123 -4.61 18.06 9.01
CA SER A 123 -3.91 18.01 10.31
C SER A 123 -4.16 16.65 10.97
N LEU A 124 -3.09 16.00 11.40
CA LEU A 124 -3.14 14.64 11.93
C LEU A 124 -2.98 14.63 13.45
N ARG A 125 -3.65 13.68 14.10
CA ARG A 125 -3.62 13.52 15.56
C ARG A 125 -2.76 12.32 15.94
N VAL A 126 -1.85 12.53 16.87
CA VAL A 126 -1.04 11.46 17.47
C VAL A 126 -0.87 11.67 18.96
N ASN A 127 -0.85 10.59 19.72
CA ASN A 127 -0.66 10.61 21.17
C ASN A 127 0.54 9.72 21.55
N PRO A 128 1.67 10.28 21.96
CA PRO A 128 2.86 9.48 22.33
C PRO A 128 2.64 8.56 23.54
N ASN A 129 1.56 8.76 24.31
CA ASN A 129 1.21 7.86 25.42
C ASN A 129 0.43 6.62 24.95
N ASP A 130 -0.04 6.59 23.69
CA ASP A 130 -0.65 5.40 23.09
C ASP A 130 0.42 4.59 22.35
N ALA A 131 0.67 3.37 22.82
CA ALA A 131 1.64 2.47 22.20
C ALA A 131 1.31 2.18 20.72
N SER A 132 0.04 2.30 20.32
CA SER A 132 -0.38 2.14 18.93
C SER A 132 0.07 3.31 18.04
N ASP A 133 0.29 4.49 18.62
CA ASP A 133 0.71 5.68 17.88
C ASP A 133 2.22 5.76 17.62
N LEU A 134 3.03 4.88 18.20
CA LEU A 134 4.43 4.74 17.78
C LEU A 134 4.57 4.52 16.27
N TYR A 135 3.69 3.67 15.72
CA TYR A 135 3.65 3.45 14.27
C TYR A 135 3.34 4.74 13.51
N ASN A 136 2.28 5.45 13.89
CA ASN A 136 1.87 6.71 13.26
C ASN A 136 2.97 7.76 13.38
N LEU A 137 3.54 7.96 14.57
CA LEU A 137 4.64 8.89 14.83
C LEU A 137 5.87 8.60 13.96
N SER A 138 6.28 7.34 13.87
CA SER A 138 7.44 6.96 13.05
C SER A 138 7.17 7.16 11.56
N LYS A 139 5.94 6.87 11.06
CA LYS A 139 5.54 7.15 9.68
C LYS A 139 5.52 8.64 9.39
N LEU A 140 4.92 9.44 10.26
CA LEU A 140 4.87 10.90 10.11
C LEU A 140 6.26 11.56 10.17
N THR A 141 7.17 11.03 10.99
CA THR A 141 8.58 11.47 10.99
C THR A 141 9.23 11.19 9.63
N GLY A 142 9.01 10.01 9.05
CA GLY A 142 9.48 9.67 7.70
C GLY A 142 8.88 10.58 6.63
N GLU A 143 7.57 10.89 6.71
CA GLU A 143 6.92 11.85 5.82
C GLU A 143 7.56 13.24 5.92
N ALA A 144 7.76 13.75 7.15
CA ALA A 144 8.37 15.04 7.38
C ALA A 144 9.81 15.12 6.83
N LEU A 145 10.60 14.05 6.99
CA LEU A 145 11.93 13.96 6.37
C LEU A 145 11.85 14.06 4.85
N CYS A 146 10.92 13.35 4.20
CA CYS A 146 10.73 13.43 2.76
C CYS A 146 10.36 14.85 2.32
N LEU A 147 9.38 15.47 2.98
CA LEU A 147 8.83 16.77 2.58
C LEU A 147 9.78 17.94 2.82
N HIS A 148 10.67 17.84 3.82
CA HIS A 148 11.52 18.95 4.26
C HIS A 148 13.03 18.71 4.07
N SER A 149 13.42 17.62 3.41
CA SER A 149 14.85 17.30 3.14
C SER A 149 15.53 18.25 2.16
N GLY A 150 14.77 19.06 1.42
CA GLY A 150 15.30 19.89 0.32
C GLY A 150 15.68 19.09 -0.94
N ARG A 151 15.54 17.76 -0.94
CA ARG A 151 15.82 16.91 -2.10
C ARG A 151 14.66 16.98 -3.10
N PRO A 152 14.95 17.10 -4.42
CA PRO A 152 13.90 17.05 -5.44
C PRO A 152 13.28 15.64 -5.56
N GLY A 153 12.07 15.57 -6.11
CA GLY A 153 11.41 14.30 -6.42
C GLY A 153 10.97 13.47 -5.20
N MET A 154 10.91 14.07 -4.01
CA MET A 154 10.46 13.37 -2.79
C MET A 154 8.95 13.24 -2.74
N LYS A 155 8.46 12.03 -2.56
CA LYS A 155 7.03 11.69 -2.53
C LYS A 155 6.70 10.81 -1.33
N VAL A 156 5.49 10.94 -0.85
CA VAL A 156 4.92 10.11 0.21
C VAL A 156 3.68 9.40 -0.34
N ALA A 157 3.61 8.11 -0.17
CA ALA A 157 2.44 7.29 -0.52
C ALA A 157 1.79 6.76 0.78
N ARG A 158 0.65 7.33 1.18
CA ARG A 158 -0.17 6.82 2.29
C ARG A 158 -1.00 5.66 1.78
N LEU A 159 -0.52 4.44 2.05
CA LEU A 159 -1.12 3.20 1.56
C LEU A 159 -2.21 2.70 2.50
N SER A 160 -3.36 2.33 1.96
CA SER A 160 -4.46 1.72 2.71
C SER A 160 -4.22 0.23 2.97
N ASN A 161 -5.22 -0.50 3.49
CA ASN A 161 -5.08 -1.93 3.69
C ASN A 161 -5.04 -2.64 2.35
N VAL A 162 -4.01 -3.44 2.14
CA VAL A 162 -3.79 -4.12 0.86
C VAL A 162 -4.32 -5.54 0.92
N VAL A 163 -5.03 -5.97 -0.12
CA VAL A 163 -5.50 -7.34 -0.31
C VAL A 163 -4.82 -7.94 -1.53
N GLY A 164 -4.19 -9.09 -1.37
CA GLY A 164 -3.55 -9.80 -2.46
C GLY A 164 -2.86 -11.09 -2.03
N LEU A 165 -2.60 -11.96 -2.99
CA LEU A 165 -2.02 -13.28 -2.73
C LEU A 165 -0.51 -13.18 -2.47
N ARG A 166 -0.10 -13.56 -1.26
CA ARG A 166 1.29 -13.84 -0.93
C ARG A 166 1.38 -14.96 0.09
N ARG A 167 2.46 -15.78 0.04
CA ARG A 167 2.85 -16.62 1.17
C ARG A 167 3.34 -15.71 2.30
N ASP A 168 3.04 -16.04 3.53
CA ASP A 168 3.49 -15.33 4.74
C ASP A 168 3.05 -13.86 4.84
N ALA A 169 1.95 -13.47 4.18
CA ALA A 169 1.32 -12.19 4.46
C ALA A 169 0.66 -12.25 5.84
N ASP A 170 0.82 -11.17 6.62
CA ASP A 170 0.26 -11.04 7.97
C ASP A 170 -0.67 -9.81 8.03
N THR A 171 -1.60 -9.75 7.07
CA THR A 171 -2.67 -8.74 7.09
C THR A 171 -3.85 -9.22 7.93
N PHE A 172 -4.75 -8.30 8.29
CA PHE A 172 -6.00 -8.66 8.96
C PHE A 172 -6.78 -9.76 8.23
N ILE A 173 -6.85 -9.68 6.90
CA ILE A 173 -7.54 -10.68 6.07
C ILE A 173 -6.79 -12.03 6.10
N ASP A 174 -5.46 -12.01 5.98
CA ASP A 174 -4.67 -13.24 6.01
C ASP A 174 -4.78 -13.95 7.36
N GLN A 175 -4.80 -13.20 8.47
CA GLN A 175 -4.99 -13.77 9.81
C GLN A 175 -6.35 -14.47 9.94
N LEU A 176 -7.44 -13.88 9.43
CA LEU A 176 -8.76 -14.53 9.41
C LEU A 176 -8.75 -15.82 8.58
N LEU A 177 -8.09 -15.82 7.41
CA LEU A 177 -8.00 -16.99 6.55
C LEU A 177 -7.14 -18.09 7.16
N GLN A 178 -6.01 -17.75 7.78
CA GLN A 178 -5.14 -18.72 8.48
C GLN A 178 -5.86 -19.34 9.68
N GLU A 179 -6.57 -18.54 10.45
CA GLU A 179 -7.36 -19.05 11.58
C GLU A 179 -8.47 -19.99 11.09
N ALA A 180 -9.18 -19.64 10.01
CA ALA A 180 -10.19 -20.49 9.40
C ALA A 180 -9.58 -21.82 8.89
N ALA A 181 -8.41 -21.78 8.26
CA ALA A 181 -7.72 -22.98 7.75
C ALA A 181 -7.27 -23.93 8.87
N THR A 182 -6.93 -23.40 10.05
CA THR A 182 -6.41 -24.21 11.17
C THR A 182 -7.51 -24.67 12.11
N THR A 183 -8.56 -23.86 12.32
CA THR A 183 -9.60 -24.12 13.35
C THR A 183 -10.98 -24.40 12.75
N GLY A 184 -11.15 -24.27 11.43
CA GLY A 184 -12.43 -24.39 10.73
C GLY A 184 -13.30 -23.13 10.80
N ARG A 185 -12.89 -22.08 11.51
CA ARG A 185 -13.61 -20.81 11.64
C ARG A 185 -12.67 -19.64 11.81
N ALA A 186 -13.08 -18.44 11.38
CA ALA A 186 -12.35 -17.21 11.64
C ALA A 186 -12.99 -16.42 12.79
N VAL A 187 -12.19 -15.72 13.59
CA VAL A 187 -12.68 -14.86 14.67
C VAL A 187 -12.25 -13.42 14.44
N MET A 188 -13.22 -12.57 14.13
CA MET A 188 -13.01 -11.13 13.99
C MET A 188 -12.92 -10.49 15.39
N ARG A 189 -11.78 -9.83 15.66
CA ARG A 189 -11.47 -9.19 16.95
C ARG A 189 -11.69 -7.67 16.89
N SER A 190 -12.50 -7.21 15.96
CA SER A 190 -13.00 -5.83 15.87
C SER A 190 -14.50 -5.85 15.62
N ALA A 191 -15.20 -4.79 16.04
CA ALA A 191 -16.63 -4.67 15.81
C ALA A 191 -16.93 -4.69 14.29
N PRO A 192 -17.96 -5.45 13.86
CA PRO A 192 -18.23 -5.67 12.43
C PRO A 192 -18.77 -4.41 11.73
N GLU A 193 -19.21 -3.41 12.46
CA GLU A 193 -19.68 -2.10 11.94
C GLU A 193 -18.49 -1.20 11.55
N GLY A 194 -17.30 -1.44 12.11
CA GLY A 194 -16.11 -0.63 11.82
C GLY A 194 -15.70 -0.74 10.37
N CYS A 195 -15.44 0.41 9.75
CA CYS A 195 -15.06 0.52 8.33
C CYS A 195 -13.56 0.75 8.14
N LYS A 196 -13.04 0.20 7.05
CA LYS A 196 -11.67 0.43 6.58
C LYS A 196 -11.67 0.56 5.06
N ASP A 197 -10.63 1.17 4.52
CA ASP A 197 -10.35 1.13 3.08
C ASP A 197 -9.46 -0.06 2.74
N TYR A 198 -9.74 -0.70 1.63
CA TYR A 198 -8.95 -1.82 1.09
C TYR A 198 -8.68 -1.61 -0.39
N ILE A 199 -7.42 -1.79 -0.79
CA ILE A 199 -6.98 -1.69 -2.17
C ILE A 199 -6.39 -3.02 -2.65
N ALA A 200 -6.64 -3.38 -3.91
CA ALA A 200 -6.00 -4.55 -4.52
C ALA A 200 -4.47 -4.36 -4.60
N LEU A 201 -3.71 -5.41 -4.33
CA LEU A 201 -2.25 -5.38 -4.40
C LEU A 201 -1.74 -4.99 -5.80
N SER A 202 -2.44 -5.42 -6.86
CA SER A 202 -2.18 -5.03 -8.24
C SER A 202 -2.35 -3.53 -8.48
N ASP A 203 -3.45 -2.95 -7.97
CA ASP A 203 -3.76 -1.52 -8.09
C ASP A 203 -2.74 -0.67 -7.31
N ALA A 204 -2.39 -1.12 -6.10
CA ALA A 204 -1.35 -0.48 -5.30
C ALA A 204 0.01 -0.48 -6.03
N ALA A 205 0.42 -1.61 -6.61
CA ALA A 205 1.67 -1.71 -7.36
C ALA A 205 1.67 -0.81 -8.61
N ALA A 206 0.56 -0.79 -9.36
CA ALA A 206 0.42 0.04 -10.53
C ALA A 206 0.48 1.55 -10.18
N LEU A 207 -0.28 1.99 -9.18
CA LEU A 207 -0.31 3.39 -8.77
C LEU A 207 1.03 3.84 -8.17
N LEU A 208 1.65 3.03 -7.31
CA LEU A 208 2.97 3.32 -6.74
C LEU A 208 4.06 3.48 -7.80
N THR A 209 4.05 2.64 -8.84
CA THR A 209 4.98 2.74 -9.97
C THR A 209 4.80 4.06 -10.72
N ARG A 210 3.56 4.46 -10.98
CA ARG A 210 3.23 5.74 -11.65
C ARG A 210 3.62 6.93 -10.79
N ILE A 211 3.33 6.91 -9.48
CA ILE A 211 3.75 7.96 -8.54
C ILE A 211 5.28 8.08 -8.54
N ALA A 212 6.01 6.96 -8.46
CA ALA A 212 7.47 6.97 -8.39
C ALA A 212 8.12 7.65 -9.59
N THR A 213 7.60 7.41 -10.80
CA THR A 213 8.15 7.94 -12.05
C THR A 213 7.57 9.30 -12.46
N ALA A 214 6.47 9.75 -11.85
CA ALA A 214 5.89 11.06 -12.13
C ALA A 214 6.81 12.22 -11.68
N PRO A 215 6.79 13.37 -12.34
CA PRO A 215 7.46 14.57 -11.86
C PRO A 215 6.80 15.11 -10.59
N GLY A 216 7.49 16.00 -9.87
CA GLY A 216 6.96 16.70 -8.71
C GLY A 216 7.19 16.01 -7.38
N THR A 217 6.55 16.54 -6.35
CA THR A 217 6.68 16.13 -4.94
C THR A 217 5.33 16.13 -4.25
N GLY A 218 5.27 15.58 -3.05
CA GLY A 218 4.10 15.67 -2.18
C GLY A 218 3.56 14.35 -1.69
N ILE A 219 2.38 14.41 -1.06
CA ILE A 219 1.71 13.26 -0.46
C ILE A 219 0.61 12.77 -1.40
N PHE A 220 0.45 11.47 -1.50
CA PHE A 220 -0.58 10.80 -2.30
C PHE A 220 -1.26 9.70 -1.48
N ASN A 221 -2.59 9.72 -1.45
CA ASN A 221 -3.35 8.62 -0.88
C ASN A 221 -3.44 7.46 -1.88
N VAL A 222 -2.83 6.34 -1.55
CA VAL A 222 -2.88 5.10 -2.33
C VAL A 222 -3.95 4.19 -1.70
N ALA A 223 -5.19 4.43 -2.10
CA ALA A 223 -6.38 3.86 -1.49
C ALA A 223 -7.48 3.67 -2.54
N SER A 224 -8.52 2.90 -2.21
CA SER A 224 -9.70 2.75 -3.06
C SER A 224 -10.66 3.93 -2.95
N GLY A 225 -10.76 4.53 -1.76
CA GLY A 225 -11.79 5.51 -1.39
C GLY A 225 -13.10 4.86 -0.96
N GLU A 226 -13.19 3.53 -0.93
CA GLU A 226 -14.37 2.77 -0.52
C GLU A 226 -14.31 2.43 0.97
N GLN A 227 -15.38 2.72 1.72
CA GLN A 227 -15.54 2.27 3.09
C GLN A 227 -16.11 0.85 3.12
N VAL A 228 -15.34 -0.11 3.62
CA VAL A 228 -15.72 -1.51 3.73
C VAL A 228 -15.86 -1.89 5.19
N SER A 229 -17.07 -2.28 5.61
CA SER A 229 -17.32 -2.76 6.97
C SER A 229 -16.79 -4.17 7.20
N GLY A 230 -16.50 -4.51 8.47
CA GLY A 230 -16.19 -5.87 8.87
C GLY A 230 -17.30 -6.86 8.50
N SER A 231 -18.58 -6.44 8.59
CA SER A 231 -19.74 -7.24 8.14
C SER A 231 -19.66 -7.59 6.66
N THR A 232 -19.23 -6.65 5.81
CA THR A 232 -19.04 -6.90 4.37
C THR A 232 -17.94 -7.93 4.13
N VAL A 233 -16.83 -7.82 4.85
CA VAL A 233 -15.73 -8.82 4.79
C VAL A 233 -16.26 -10.19 5.20
N ALA A 234 -16.92 -10.30 6.35
CA ALA A 234 -17.46 -11.57 6.87
C ALA A 234 -18.48 -12.20 5.90
N ARG A 235 -19.37 -11.40 5.34
CA ARG A 235 -20.36 -11.84 4.35
C ARG A 235 -19.69 -12.42 3.08
N LEU A 236 -18.71 -11.75 2.52
CA LEU A 236 -18.00 -12.22 1.34
C LEU A 236 -17.16 -13.49 1.64
N MET A 237 -16.49 -13.56 2.80
CA MET A 237 -15.80 -14.78 3.23
C MET A 237 -16.75 -15.97 3.32
N HIS A 238 -17.96 -15.76 3.82
CA HIS A 238 -18.98 -16.82 3.89
C HIS A 238 -19.51 -17.19 2.49
N GLN A 239 -19.93 -16.21 1.71
CA GLN A 239 -20.56 -16.44 0.39
C GLN A 239 -19.62 -17.06 -0.65
N VAL A 240 -18.35 -16.62 -0.68
CA VAL A 240 -17.37 -17.02 -1.69
C VAL A 240 -16.48 -18.15 -1.20
N GLY A 241 -16.01 -18.07 0.07
CA GLY A 241 -15.06 -19.02 0.65
C GLY A 241 -15.69 -20.10 1.51
N GLY A 242 -17.01 -20.02 1.80
CA GLY A 242 -17.66 -20.94 2.76
C GLY A 242 -17.18 -20.78 4.19
N ILE A 243 -16.47 -19.70 4.52
CA ILE A 243 -15.81 -19.49 5.80
C ILE A 243 -16.76 -18.78 6.76
N ALA A 244 -17.07 -19.44 7.90
CA ALA A 244 -17.82 -18.79 8.98
C ALA A 244 -16.91 -17.82 9.74
N VAL A 245 -17.39 -16.58 9.91
CA VAL A 245 -16.70 -15.54 10.69
C VAL A 245 -17.52 -15.23 11.93
N GLU A 246 -16.96 -15.51 13.10
CA GLU A 246 -17.51 -15.15 14.39
C GLU A 246 -16.92 -13.79 14.84
N VAL A 247 -17.65 -13.07 15.69
CA VAL A 247 -17.15 -11.81 16.26
C VAL A 247 -16.82 -12.04 17.74
N SER A 248 -15.64 -11.63 18.18
CA SER A 248 -15.25 -11.68 19.59
C SER A 248 -16.23 -10.90 20.48
N PRO A 249 -16.59 -11.40 21.66
CA PRO A 249 -17.35 -10.61 22.63
C PRO A 249 -16.62 -9.29 22.95
N ASN A 250 -17.37 -8.19 23.02
CA ASN A 250 -16.83 -6.85 23.32
C ASN A 250 -15.71 -6.39 22.39
N ALA A 251 -15.73 -6.80 21.12
CA ALA A 251 -14.76 -6.39 20.11
C ALA A 251 -14.75 -4.85 19.97
N PRO A 252 -13.58 -4.20 20.01
CA PRO A 252 -13.48 -2.75 19.92
C PRO A 252 -13.90 -2.25 18.53
N LEU A 253 -14.55 -1.11 18.48
CA LEU A 253 -14.88 -0.43 17.24
C LEU A 253 -13.64 0.28 16.71
N TRP A 254 -13.16 -0.16 15.54
CA TRP A 254 -12.14 0.51 14.75
C TRP A 254 -12.79 1.05 13.48
N ASP A 255 -13.15 2.32 13.52
CA ASP A 255 -13.79 2.99 12.39
C ASP A 255 -12.89 4.07 11.82
N PHE A 256 -12.75 4.06 10.49
CA PHE A 256 -11.93 5.02 9.74
C PHE A 256 -12.82 5.75 8.75
N ALA A 257 -12.63 7.06 8.63
CA ALA A 257 -13.26 7.84 7.60
C ALA A 257 -12.85 7.36 6.19
N ALA A 258 -13.72 7.58 5.20
CA ALA A 258 -13.40 7.31 3.81
C ALA A 258 -12.14 8.07 3.39
N ILE A 259 -11.22 7.40 2.71
CA ILE A 259 -9.98 8.02 2.27
C ILE A 259 -10.23 8.88 1.03
N ASP A 260 -9.85 10.14 1.09
CA ASP A 260 -9.90 11.03 -0.06
C ASP A 260 -8.90 10.57 -1.14
N THR A 261 -9.40 10.27 -2.32
CA THR A 261 -8.59 9.81 -3.47
C THR A 261 -8.62 10.80 -4.63
N GLN A 262 -9.13 12.02 -4.41
CA GLN A 262 -9.32 13.00 -5.49
C GLN A 262 -8.00 13.33 -6.20
N ARG A 263 -6.91 13.47 -5.47
CA ARG A 263 -5.61 13.78 -6.03
C ARG A 263 -5.14 12.71 -7.02
N VAL A 264 -5.14 11.44 -6.62
CA VAL A 264 -4.69 10.34 -7.50
C VAL A 264 -5.64 10.11 -8.68
N ARG A 265 -6.93 10.35 -8.50
CA ARG A 265 -7.90 10.34 -9.61
C ARG A 265 -7.59 11.42 -10.64
N THR A 266 -7.27 12.63 -10.19
CA THR A 266 -7.01 13.77 -11.08
C THR A 266 -5.63 13.65 -11.75
N GLU A 267 -4.56 13.41 -10.97
CA GLU A 267 -3.20 13.42 -11.50
C GLU A 267 -2.86 12.16 -12.29
N PHE A 268 -3.43 11.00 -11.92
CA PHE A 268 -3.11 9.72 -12.53
C PHE A 268 -4.29 9.07 -13.27
N THR A 269 -5.47 9.70 -13.34
CA THR A 269 -6.68 9.06 -13.88
C THR A 269 -6.86 7.66 -13.27
N PHE A 270 -6.60 7.55 -11.95
CA PHE A 270 -6.61 6.28 -11.24
C PHE A 270 -7.99 6.00 -10.68
N GLN A 271 -8.47 4.78 -10.90
CA GLN A 271 -9.68 4.24 -10.28
C GLN A 271 -9.34 2.82 -9.80
N ALA A 272 -9.48 2.60 -8.49
CA ALA A 272 -9.27 1.30 -7.91
C ALA A 272 -10.39 0.33 -8.30
N GLN A 273 -10.09 -0.96 -8.34
CA GLN A 273 -11.09 -2.01 -8.46
C GLN A 273 -12.01 -1.99 -7.22
N PRO A 274 -13.35 -2.20 -7.39
CA PRO A 274 -14.27 -2.33 -6.27
C PRO A 274 -13.84 -3.44 -5.32
N PHE A 275 -14.01 -3.23 -4.02
CA PHE A 275 -13.58 -4.22 -3.01
C PHE A 275 -14.19 -5.60 -3.24
N ALA A 276 -15.49 -5.65 -3.52
CA ALA A 276 -16.19 -6.92 -3.69
C ALA A 276 -15.60 -7.76 -4.84
N ASP A 277 -15.15 -7.12 -5.91
CA ASP A 277 -14.62 -7.80 -7.09
C ASP A 277 -13.24 -8.41 -6.79
N HIS A 278 -12.27 -7.58 -6.42
CA HIS A 278 -10.90 -8.07 -6.16
C HIS A 278 -10.82 -8.99 -4.93
N PHE A 279 -11.69 -8.81 -3.94
CA PHE A 279 -11.74 -9.69 -2.77
C PHE A 279 -12.34 -11.05 -3.10
N THR A 280 -13.34 -11.09 -3.99
CA THR A 280 -13.91 -12.33 -4.52
C THR A 280 -12.84 -13.12 -5.30
N GLU A 281 -12.11 -12.47 -6.19
CA GLU A 281 -11.00 -13.10 -6.93
C GLU A 281 -9.92 -13.63 -5.98
N PHE A 282 -9.56 -12.84 -4.97
CA PHE A 282 -8.59 -13.23 -3.94
C PHE A 282 -9.03 -14.48 -3.17
N LEU A 283 -10.28 -14.54 -2.70
CA LEU A 283 -10.81 -15.70 -1.97
C LEU A 283 -10.85 -16.96 -2.84
N GLN A 284 -11.29 -16.85 -4.10
CA GLN A 284 -11.30 -17.97 -5.05
C GLN A 284 -9.88 -18.50 -5.33
N ALA A 285 -8.92 -17.62 -5.47
CA ALA A 285 -7.54 -17.99 -5.71
C ALA A 285 -6.87 -18.56 -4.44
N HIS A 286 -7.27 -18.10 -3.25
CA HIS A 286 -6.80 -18.62 -1.96
C HIS A 286 -7.30 -20.06 -1.73
N GLY A 287 -8.58 -20.33 -1.99
CA GLY A 287 -9.19 -21.66 -1.84
C GLY A 287 -8.66 -22.72 -2.83
N ARG A 288 -7.96 -22.32 -3.90
CA ARG A 288 -7.32 -23.22 -4.88
C ARG A 288 -5.86 -23.54 -4.54
N ARG A 289 -5.32 -23.01 -3.44
CA ARG A 289 -3.95 -23.34 -3.02
C ARG A 289 -3.94 -24.72 -2.38
N PRO A 290 -3.05 -25.65 -2.84
CA PRO A 290 -2.89 -26.98 -2.26
C PRO A 290 -2.29 -26.91 -0.86
#